data_50be0f37f0112df4726ea73d5e6a615e
#
_entry.id   50be0f37f0112df4726ea73d5e6a615e
#
_cell.length_a   1.000
_cell.length_b   1.000
_cell.length_c   1.000
_cell.angle_alpha   90.00
_cell.angle_beta   90.00
_cell.angle_gamma   90.00
#
_symmetry.space_group_name_H-M   'P 1'
#
loop_
_entity.id
_entity.type
_entity.pdbx_description
1 polymer ?
#
loop_
_entity_poly.entity_id
_entity_poly.type
_entity_poly.pdbx_seq_one_letter_code
_entity_poly.pdbx_strand_id
1 'polypeptide(L)'
;MIRSTRSLLERACEQGEIRRLDLHLGLFLEKQAGGAGRTNNELLLAATLASAAVSNGHVCWPLEQNAALPAALPPALLPEPSRWRRSLLASGVVGQPGDTAPLILDQQNRLYLYRLHACEELIARELRNRAAAISETDPQVARLLLERLFPRKGNGPDLQQTAAALALLKPLLVISGGPGTGKTYTAARILTLLQAMHSGSKPLRIALAAPTGKAAARLDESIRAARQSLPDGLGHNMPEQAQTLHRLLGARPGTDEFRHNRDNPLVLDLLVIDEASMIDMMLMAALLEALPARARLILLGDRSQLASVEAGSLFADLCGSGEPAWSEQLCAQLRQLTGDCPQPSAEPSGPLADSCILLRTGHRFHGDSGIGSLAAAVNSGSVEEVERVLFTGFSDLEIEHCTGRTREDWLREQILRGFRDMAGAATLKEGFVAMEKFRLLCAVHKGPNGTEGINSLAATVLRRAGLISGRDTEWYQGRPIIILRNHYDLQLFNGDTGLLWRDERDRQLKAWFRRPDGRLHPVVPSLLPERETAYAVTIHKAQGSEFEQVLLLLPEEESRVLSRELLYTGITRAKSRLILCADRETLAAAVRSRTQRHSGLAEKLHSS
;
A
#
# COMPACT_ATOMS: atom_id res chain seq x y z
N MET A 1 -12.19 -36.74 -26.48
CA MET A 1 -12.92 -35.52 -26.91
C MET A 1 -12.11 -34.29 -26.45
N ILE A 2 -11.56 -33.54 -27.38
CA ILE A 2 -10.87 -32.26 -27.07
C ILE A 2 -11.97 -31.30 -26.62
N ARG A 3 -11.97 -30.94 -25.33
CA ARG A 3 -12.94 -29.95 -24.81
C ARG A 3 -12.70 -28.62 -25.51
N SER A 4 -13.76 -27.90 -25.89
CA SER A 4 -13.62 -26.57 -26.51
C SER A 4 -13.00 -25.58 -25.51
N THR A 5 -12.24 -24.57 -25.98
CA THR A 5 -11.69 -23.50 -25.17
C THR A 5 -12.75 -22.90 -24.24
N ARG A 6 -13.93 -22.65 -24.75
CA ARG A 6 -15.08 -22.14 -23.99
C ARG A 6 -15.46 -23.06 -22.82
N SER A 7 -15.57 -24.36 -23.02
CA SER A 7 -15.93 -25.32 -21.96
C SER A 7 -14.84 -25.39 -20.84
N LEU A 8 -13.58 -25.20 -21.19
CA LEU A 8 -12.49 -25.13 -20.20
C LEU A 8 -12.56 -23.83 -19.37
N LEU A 9 -12.85 -22.69 -20.00
CA LEU A 9 -13.04 -21.42 -19.32
C LEU A 9 -14.28 -21.42 -18.42
N GLU A 10 -15.39 -22.01 -18.86
CA GLU A 10 -16.58 -22.21 -18.04
C GLU A 10 -16.28 -23.04 -16.78
N ARG A 11 -15.49 -24.10 -16.92
CA ARG A 11 -15.02 -24.90 -15.79
C ARG A 11 -14.12 -24.11 -14.82
N ALA A 12 -13.19 -23.31 -15.33
CA ALA A 12 -12.37 -22.43 -14.50
C ALA A 12 -13.23 -21.42 -13.71
N CYS A 13 -14.34 -20.95 -14.29
CA CYS A 13 -15.34 -20.14 -13.59
C CYS A 13 -16.06 -20.92 -12.47
N GLU A 14 -16.48 -22.15 -12.73
CA GLU A 14 -17.14 -23.00 -11.72
C GLU A 14 -16.23 -23.32 -10.55
N GLN A 15 -14.91 -23.46 -10.80
CA GLN A 15 -13.89 -23.67 -9.79
C GLN A 15 -13.47 -22.38 -9.07
N GLY A 16 -14.01 -21.22 -9.46
CA GLY A 16 -13.69 -19.92 -8.86
C GLY A 16 -12.28 -19.39 -9.20
N GLU A 17 -11.61 -19.97 -10.20
CA GLU A 17 -10.28 -19.56 -10.64
C GLU A 17 -10.29 -18.28 -11.49
N ILE A 18 -11.38 -18.06 -12.23
CA ILE A 18 -11.70 -16.83 -12.96
C ILE A 18 -13.11 -16.39 -12.60
N ARG A 19 -13.39 -15.09 -12.71
CA ARG A 19 -14.74 -14.56 -12.45
C ARG A 19 -15.63 -14.71 -13.68
N ARG A 20 -16.93 -14.78 -13.47
CA ARG A 20 -17.91 -14.76 -14.58
C ARG A 20 -17.74 -13.52 -15.47
N LEU A 21 -17.40 -12.37 -14.86
CA LEU A 21 -17.16 -11.13 -15.60
C LEU A 21 -16.00 -11.28 -16.61
N ASP A 22 -14.93 -11.97 -16.22
CA ASP A 22 -13.75 -12.17 -17.09
C ASP A 22 -14.12 -13.00 -18.32
N LEU A 23 -14.88 -14.08 -18.13
CA LEU A 23 -15.39 -14.89 -19.24
C LEU A 23 -16.36 -14.11 -20.13
N HIS A 24 -17.29 -13.33 -19.54
CA HIS A 24 -18.24 -12.52 -20.30
C HIS A 24 -17.56 -11.45 -21.15
N LEU A 25 -16.49 -10.81 -20.64
CA LEU A 25 -15.68 -9.88 -21.44
C LEU A 25 -15.05 -10.59 -22.64
N GLY A 26 -14.47 -11.79 -22.44
CA GLY A 26 -13.92 -12.59 -23.53
C GLY A 26 -14.96 -12.93 -24.60
N LEU A 27 -16.14 -13.42 -24.21
CA LEU A 27 -17.24 -13.74 -25.11
C LEU A 27 -17.77 -12.50 -25.83
N PHE A 28 -17.84 -11.36 -25.16
CA PHE A 28 -18.27 -10.11 -25.75
C PHE A 28 -17.31 -9.65 -26.85
N LEU A 29 -15.99 -9.67 -26.59
CA LEU A 29 -14.97 -9.26 -27.55
C LEU A 29 -14.86 -10.24 -28.72
N GLU A 30 -14.98 -11.55 -28.47
CA GLU A 30 -15.08 -12.57 -29.52
C GLU A 30 -16.23 -12.28 -30.47
N LYS A 31 -17.41 -11.96 -29.93
CA LYS A 31 -18.61 -11.61 -30.73
C LYS A 31 -18.40 -10.33 -31.55
N GLN A 32 -17.70 -9.33 -31.01
CA GLN A 32 -17.39 -8.08 -31.70
C GLN A 32 -16.41 -8.29 -32.86
N ALA A 33 -15.42 -9.16 -32.69
CA ALA A 33 -14.39 -9.43 -33.68
C ALA A 33 -14.88 -10.36 -34.81
N GLY A 34 -15.76 -11.30 -34.50
CA GLY A 34 -16.31 -12.25 -35.46
C GLY A 34 -17.64 -11.75 -36.01
N GLY A 35 -17.71 -11.24 -37.24
CA GLY A 35 -18.99 -11.16 -37.93
C GLY A 35 -19.70 -12.53 -37.85
N ALA A 36 -21.05 -12.57 -37.88
CA ALA A 36 -21.91 -13.71 -37.58
C ALA A 36 -21.32 -15.07 -38.04
N GLY A 37 -20.86 -15.90 -37.09
CA GLY A 37 -20.54 -17.30 -37.28
C GLY A 37 -19.10 -17.75 -37.22
N ARG A 38 -18.11 -16.90 -36.94
CA ARG A 38 -16.72 -17.31 -36.72
C ARG A 38 -16.34 -17.26 -35.26
N THR A 39 -16.06 -18.39 -34.63
CA THR A 39 -15.47 -18.48 -33.27
C THR A 39 -13.97 -18.19 -33.32
N ASN A 40 -13.50 -17.22 -32.54
CA ASN A 40 -12.09 -16.93 -32.37
C ASN A 40 -11.63 -17.36 -30.97
N ASN A 41 -11.34 -18.65 -30.81
CA ASN A 41 -10.94 -19.23 -29.54
C ASN A 41 -9.65 -18.58 -28.97
N GLU A 42 -8.74 -18.11 -29.81
CA GLU A 42 -7.49 -17.47 -29.41
C GLU A 42 -7.76 -16.09 -28.78
N LEU A 43 -8.70 -15.33 -29.35
CA LEU A 43 -9.14 -14.06 -28.79
C LEU A 43 -9.96 -14.24 -27.50
N LEU A 44 -10.90 -15.20 -27.49
CA LEU A 44 -11.68 -15.53 -26.29
C LEU A 44 -10.76 -15.85 -25.11
N LEU A 45 -9.76 -16.70 -25.35
CA LEU A 45 -8.78 -17.08 -24.34
C LEU A 45 -7.97 -15.86 -23.85
N ALA A 46 -7.39 -15.10 -24.78
CA ALA A 46 -6.56 -13.94 -24.45
C ALA A 46 -7.32 -12.87 -23.66
N ALA A 47 -8.52 -12.51 -24.12
CA ALA A 47 -9.34 -11.48 -23.46
C ALA A 47 -9.80 -11.91 -22.07
N THR A 48 -10.18 -13.18 -21.90
CA THR A 48 -10.56 -13.72 -20.59
C THR A 48 -9.37 -13.72 -19.63
N LEU A 49 -8.18 -14.17 -20.09
CA LEU A 49 -6.97 -14.18 -19.27
C LEU A 49 -6.47 -12.77 -18.91
N ALA A 50 -6.54 -11.81 -19.85
CA ALA A 50 -6.19 -10.43 -19.58
C ALA A 50 -7.11 -9.80 -18.51
N SER A 51 -8.42 -10.07 -18.58
CA SER A 51 -9.36 -9.60 -17.55
C SER A 51 -9.12 -10.28 -16.19
N ALA A 52 -8.89 -11.60 -16.20
CA ALA A 52 -8.58 -12.36 -14.98
C ALA A 52 -7.26 -11.90 -14.34
N ALA A 53 -6.26 -11.54 -15.16
CA ALA A 53 -5.01 -10.98 -14.67
C ALA A 53 -5.22 -9.69 -13.87
N VAL A 54 -6.08 -8.79 -14.37
CA VAL A 54 -6.43 -7.55 -13.64
C VAL A 54 -7.05 -7.85 -12.28
N SER A 55 -7.94 -8.85 -12.21
CA SER A 55 -8.57 -9.30 -10.95
C SER A 55 -7.57 -9.83 -9.93
N ASN A 56 -6.44 -10.35 -10.42
CA ASN A 56 -5.34 -10.85 -9.61
C ASN A 56 -4.26 -9.80 -9.35
N GLY A 57 -4.53 -8.52 -9.67
CA GLY A 57 -3.64 -7.40 -9.38
C GLY A 57 -2.57 -7.13 -10.44
N HIS A 58 -2.59 -7.82 -11.59
CA HIS A 58 -1.70 -7.53 -12.72
C HIS A 58 -2.26 -6.38 -13.58
N VAL A 59 -1.39 -5.63 -14.22
CA VAL A 59 -1.77 -4.57 -15.18
C VAL A 59 -1.98 -5.13 -16.58
N CYS A 60 -1.25 -6.20 -16.92
CA CYS A 60 -1.27 -6.85 -18.21
C CYS A 60 -1.14 -8.38 -18.10
N TRP A 61 -1.43 -9.06 -19.19
CA TRP A 61 -1.17 -10.49 -19.37
C TRP A 61 -0.05 -10.69 -20.41
N PRO A 62 1.13 -11.21 -20.01
CA PRO A 62 2.19 -11.60 -20.95
C PRO A 62 1.80 -12.87 -21.72
N LEU A 63 1.84 -12.84 -23.06
CA LEU A 63 1.48 -14.00 -23.90
C LEU A 63 2.41 -15.21 -23.70
N GLU A 64 3.62 -14.98 -23.25
CA GLU A 64 4.65 -16.02 -23.07
C GLU A 64 4.56 -16.75 -21.72
N GLN A 65 3.63 -16.35 -20.85
CA GLN A 65 3.65 -16.81 -19.47
C GLN A 65 2.69 -17.97 -19.21
N ASN A 66 3.26 -19.10 -18.81
CA ASN A 66 2.53 -20.29 -18.40
C ASN A 66 2.23 -20.34 -16.88
N ALA A 67 2.96 -19.58 -16.06
CA ALA A 67 2.97 -19.76 -14.60
C ALA A 67 1.71 -19.31 -13.85
N ALA A 68 0.88 -18.44 -14.46
CA ALA A 68 -0.33 -17.92 -13.82
C ALA A 68 -1.64 -18.42 -14.47
N LEU A 69 -1.57 -19.53 -15.22
CA LEU A 69 -2.76 -20.11 -15.79
C LEU A 69 -3.67 -20.70 -14.69
N PRO A 70 -5.00 -20.54 -14.83
CA PRO A 70 -5.96 -21.32 -14.06
C PRO A 70 -5.66 -22.83 -14.17
N ALA A 71 -5.77 -23.58 -13.08
CA ALA A 71 -5.45 -25.01 -13.06
C ALA A 71 -6.35 -25.83 -14.01
N ALA A 72 -7.56 -25.32 -14.28
CA ALA A 72 -8.49 -25.91 -15.25
C ALA A 72 -8.00 -25.80 -16.71
N LEU A 73 -7.04 -24.92 -17.01
CA LEU A 73 -6.53 -24.67 -18.35
C LEU A 73 -5.17 -25.36 -18.56
N PRO A 74 -5.09 -26.38 -19.44
CA PRO A 74 -3.81 -27.01 -19.71
C PRO A 74 -2.86 -26.06 -20.46
N PRO A 75 -1.56 -26.02 -20.16
CA PRO A 75 -0.58 -25.16 -20.85
C PRO A 75 -0.57 -25.35 -22.38
N ALA A 76 -0.88 -26.55 -22.85
CA ALA A 76 -0.97 -26.86 -24.29
C ALA A 76 -2.13 -26.12 -25.01
N LEU A 77 -3.01 -25.45 -24.28
CA LEU A 77 -4.07 -24.62 -24.84
C LEU A 77 -3.52 -23.27 -25.35
N LEU A 78 -2.38 -22.81 -24.82
CA LEU A 78 -1.79 -21.54 -25.24
C LEU A 78 -1.18 -21.69 -26.63
N PRO A 79 -1.53 -20.81 -27.57
CA PRO A 79 -0.87 -20.76 -28.86
C PRO A 79 0.61 -20.34 -28.72
N GLU A 80 1.40 -20.64 -29.73
CA GLU A 80 2.76 -20.10 -29.82
C GLU A 80 2.69 -18.56 -29.87
N PRO A 81 3.52 -17.83 -29.07
CA PRO A 81 3.38 -16.38 -28.87
C PRO A 81 3.35 -15.55 -30.16
N SER A 82 4.22 -15.83 -31.15
CA SER A 82 4.28 -15.09 -32.41
C SER A 82 3.05 -15.33 -33.29
N ARG A 83 2.51 -16.56 -33.26
CA ARG A 83 1.26 -16.90 -33.94
C ARG A 83 0.07 -16.21 -33.23
N TRP A 84 0.06 -16.28 -31.92
CA TRP A 84 -1.01 -15.68 -31.10
C TRP A 84 -1.07 -14.17 -31.31
N ARG A 85 0.11 -13.49 -31.27
CA ARG A 85 0.23 -12.06 -31.58
C ARG A 85 -0.42 -11.71 -32.92
N ARG A 86 -0.08 -12.44 -33.98
CA ARG A 86 -0.64 -12.19 -35.34
C ARG A 86 -2.15 -12.37 -35.36
N SER A 87 -2.66 -13.43 -34.74
CA SER A 87 -4.09 -13.73 -34.67
C SER A 87 -4.84 -12.64 -33.91
N LEU A 88 -4.30 -12.19 -32.77
CA LEU A 88 -4.90 -11.14 -31.94
C LEU A 88 -4.96 -9.80 -32.67
N LEU A 89 -3.88 -9.36 -33.30
CA LEU A 89 -3.84 -8.10 -34.05
C LEU A 89 -4.76 -8.13 -35.29
N ALA A 90 -4.99 -9.29 -35.88
CA ALA A 90 -5.92 -9.45 -37.00
C ALA A 90 -7.40 -9.45 -36.56
N SER A 91 -7.71 -9.46 -35.25
CA SER A 91 -9.07 -9.57 -34.73
C SER A 91 -9.92 -8.29 -34.86
N GLY A 92 -9.29 -7.13 -35.05
CA GLY A 92 -9.94 -5.82 -35.09
C GLY A 92 -10.35 -5.24 -33.72
N VAL A 93 -10.22 -6.01 -32.63
CA VAL A 93 -10.48 -5.56 -31.24
C VAL A 93 -9.21 -5.47 -30.41
N VAL A 94 -8.07 -5.86 -30.95
CA VAL A 94 -6.75 -5.74 -30.36
C VAL A 94 -5.92 -4.77 -31.20
N GLY A 95 -5.51 -3.66 -30.60
CA GLY A 95 -4.64 -2.65 -31.22
C GLY A 95 -3.20 -2.71 -30.68
N GLN A 96 -2.34 -1.85 -31.21
CA GLN A 96 -0.99 -1.61 -30.74
C GLN A 96 -0.94 -0.31 -29.91
N PRO A 97 0.15 0.00 -29.19
CA PRO A 97 0.32 1.28 -28.52
C PRO A 97 0.08 2.45 -29.46
N GLY A 98 -0.81 3.35 -29.06
CA GLY A 98 -1.29 4.49 -29.86
C GLY A 98 -2.66 4.26 -30.54
N ASP A 99 -3.10 3.01 -30.67
CA ASP A 99 -4.43 2.71 -31.19
C ASP A 99 -5.53 2.86 -30.14
N THR A 100 -6.76 3.11 -30.62
CA THR A 100 -7.96 3.10 -29.77
C THR A 100 -8.71 1.79 -30.00
N ALA A 101 -8.38 0.77 -29.24
CA ALA A 101 -8.98 -0.56 -29.28
C ALA A 101 -9.27 -1.07 -27.86
N PRO A 102 -10.27 -1.95 -27.64
CA PRO A 102 -10.58 -2.49 -26.31
C PRO A 102 -9.41 -3.14 -25.59
N LEU A 103 -8.54 -3.81 -26.34
CA LEU A 103 -7.31 -4.43 -25.86
C LEU A 103 -6.11 -3.85 -26.60
N ILE A 104 -4.99 -3.69 -25.89
CA ILE A 104 -3.72 -3.24 -26.46
C ILE A 104 -2.66 -4.31 -26.26
N LEU A 105 -1.96 -4.66 -27.32
CA LEU A 105 -0.84 -5.59 -27.31
C LEU A 105 0.45 -4.85 -27.64
N ASP A 106 1.35 -4.75 -26.65
CA ASP A 106 2.60 -4.02 -26.80
C ASP A 106 3.68 -4.83 -27.56
N GLN A 107 4.85 -4.21 -27.70
CA GLN A 107 5.97 -4.84 -28.42
C GLN A 107 6.59 -6.02 -27.66
N GLN A 108 6.43 -6.07 -26.34
CA GLN A 108 6.90 -7.15 -25.45
C GLN A 108 5.86 -8.25 -25.25
N ASN A 109 4.86 -8.35 -26.14
CA ASN A 109 3.78 -9.34 -26.08
C ASN A 109 2.94 -9.30 -24.79
N ARG A 110 2.78 -8.11 -24.18
CA ARG A 110 1.90 -7.90 -23.03
C ARG A 110 0.55 -7.40 -23.51
N LEU A 111 -0.53 -8.11 -23.14
CA LEU A 111 -1.89 -7.77 -23.49
C LEU A 111 -2.56 -7.03 -22.32
N TYR A 112 -3.04 -5.84 -22.60
CA TYR A 112 -3.67 -4.93 -21.64
C TYR A 112 -5.15 -4.70 -21.96
N LEU A 113 -5.94 -4.41 -20.94
CA LEU A 113 -7.15 -3.62 -21.14
C LEU A 113 -6.75 -2.18 -21.49
N TYR A 114 -7.40 -1.56 -22.48
CA TYR A 114 -7.08 -0.21 -22.97
C TYR A 114 -6.90 0.81 -21.84
N ARG A 115 -7.83 0.84 -20.88
CA ARG A 115 -7.79 1.78 -19.76
C ARG A 115 -6.50 1.68 -18.94
N LEU A 116 -6.03 0.47 -18.64
CA LEU A 116 -4.82 0.26 -17.87
C LEU A 116 -3.56 0.60 -18.66
N HIS A 117 -3.52 0.28 -19.97
CA HIS A 117 -2.44 0.70 -20.85
C HIS A 117 -2.34 2.23 -20.90
N ALA A 118 -3.47 2.93 -21.11
CA ALA A 118 -3.51 4.38 -21.15
C ALA A 118 -3.04 5.02 -19.84
N CYS A 119 -3.43 4.47 -18.68
CA CYS A 119 -2.94 4.92 -17.37
C CYS A 119 -1.43 4.71 -17.23
N GLU A 120 -0.91 3.57 -17.63
CA GLU A 120 0.52 3.24 -17.55
C GLU A 120 1.36 4.19 -18.42
N GLU A 121 0.92 4.48 -19.64
CA GLU A 121 1.55 5.46 -20.55
C GLU A 121 1.55 6.86 -19.96
N LEU A 122 0.41 7.30 -19.43
CA LEU A 122 0.29 8.61 -18.80
C LEU A 122 1.25 8.75 -17.61
N ILE A 123 1.25 7.76 -16.71
CA ILE A 123 2.09 7.76 -15.52
C ILE A 123 3.57 7.79 -15.92
N ALA A 124 3.99 6.93 -16.82
CA ALA A 124 5.37 6.88 -17.29
C ALA A 124 5.82 8.22 -17.87
N ARG A 125 5.01 8.81 -18.76
CA ARG A 125 5.30 10.11 -19.37
C ARG A 125 5.40 11.24 -18.34
N GLU A 126 4.39 11.39 -17.47
CA GLU A 126 4.33 12.50 -16.52
C GLU A 126 5.45 12.41 -15.46
N LEU A 127 5.77 11.22 -14.99
CA LEU A 127 6.84 11.03 -14.00
C LEU A 127 8.23 11.21 -14.63
N ARG A 128 8.45 10.71 -15.85
CA ARG A 128 9.72 10.95 -16.57
C ARG A 128 9.94 12.43 -16.83
N ASN A 129 8.92 13.17 -17.27
CA ASN A 129 9.02 14.61 -17.50
C ASN A 129 9.41 15.36 -16.21
N ARG A 130 8.82 15.00 -15.07
CA ARG A 130 9.16 15.61 -13.77
C ARG A 130 10.56 15.21 -13.29
N ALA A 131 10.97 13.95 -13.50
CA ALA A 131 12.28 13.46 -13.10
C ALA A 131 13.42 14.09 -13.91
N ALA A 132 13.19 14.36 -15.21
CA ALA A 132 14.14 15.02 -16.09
C ALA A 132 14.35 16.51 -15.75
N ALA A 133 13.36 17.16 -15.13
CA ALA A 133 13.45 18.58 -14.77
C ALA A 133 14.45 18.79 -13.61
N ILE A 134 15.15 19.92 -13.68
CA ILE A 134 16.12 20.36 -12.66
C ILE A 134 15.67 21.73 -12.16
N SER A 135 15.74 21.94 -10.86
CA SER A 135 15.47 23.23 -10.22
C SER A 135 16.78 23.93 -9.88
N GLU A 136 16.83 25.21 -10.18
CA GLU A 136 17.95 26.07 -9.75
C GLU A 136 17.79 26.38 -8.25
N THR A 137 18.91 26.40 -7.54
CA THR A 137 18.95 26.75 -6.11
C THR A 137 20.25 27.48 -5.81
N ASP A 138 20.22 28.40 -4.84
CA ASP A 138 21.44 29.02 -4.31
C ASP A 138 22.16 28.02 -3.40
N PRO A 139 23.37 27.55 -3.77
CA PRO A 139 24.05 26.51 -3.00
C PRO A 139 24.49 26.96 -1.61
N GLN A 140 24.80 28.26 -1.42
CA GLN A 140 25.28 28.77 -0.14
C GLN A 140 24.15 28.86 0.87
N VAL A 141 23.01 29.43 0.47
CA VAL A 141 21.81 29.50 1.32
C VAL A 141 21.28 28.12 1.62
N ALA A 142 21.22 27.24 0.61
CA ALA A 142 20.74 25.88 0.75
C ALA A 142 21.58 25.09 1.75
N ARG A 143 22.91 25.19 1.67
CA ARG A 143 23.84 24.50 2.60
C ARG A 143 23.62 24.93 4.04
N LEU A 144 23.54 26.23 4.31
CA LEU A 144 23.29 26.75 5.66
C LEU A 144 21.97 26.24 6.25
N LEU A 145 20.91 26.20 5.46
CA LEU A 145 19.62 25.70 5.90
C LEU A 145 19.63 24.17 6.12
N LEU A 146 20.32 23.42 5.25
CA LEU A 146 20.48 21.97 5.39
C LEU A 146 21.25 21.62 6.66
N GLU A 147 22.37 22.30 6.97
CA GLU A 147 23.14 22.11 8.20
C GLU A 147 22.31 22.45 9.45
N ARG A 148 21.47 23.48 9.39
CA ARG A 148 20.59 23.88 10.50
C ARG A 148 19.43 22.90 10.72
N LEU A 149 18.84 22.38 9.63
CA LEU A 149 17.71 21.45 9.71
C LEU A 149 18.14 20.01 10.02
N PHE A 150 19.35 19.61 9.61
CA PHE A 150 19.91 18.28 9.79
C PHE A 150 21.29 18.38 10.45
N PRO A 151 21.36 18.65 11.77
CA PRO A 151 22.63 18.68 12.48
C PRO A 151 23.31 17.30 12.40
N ARG A 152 24.60 17.30 12.02
CA ARG A 152 25.38 16.07 11.82
C ARG A 152 25.40 15.20 13.08
N LYS A 153 25.12 13.91 12.93
CA LYS A 153 25.08 12.92 14.03
C LYS A 153 26.17 11.84 13.93
N GLY A 154 27.11 11.93 13.00
CA GLY A 154 28.15 10.89 12.82
C GLY A 154 29.05 11.15 11.62
N ASN A 155 29.94 10.18 11.36
CA ASN A 155 30.83 10.17 10.20
C ASN A 155 30.15 9.39 9.06
N GLY A 156 29.74 10.07 7.99
CA GLY A 156 29.14 9.47 6.81
C GLY A 156 27.94 10.27 6.27
N PRO A 157 27.45 9.94 5.06
CA PRO A 157 26.35 10.66 4.44
C PRO A 157 25.05 10.47 5.23
N ASP A 158 24.43 11.58 5.61
CA ASP A 158 23.10 11.59 6.18
C ASP A 158 22.07 11.51 5.06
N LEU A 159 21.43 10.33 4.90
CA LEU A 159 20.43 10.10 3.85
C LEU A 159 19.19 10.98 4.01
N GLN A 160 18.84 11.43 5.22
CA GLN A 160 17.73 12.36 5.42
C GLN A 160 18.10 13.77 4.93
N GLN A 161 19.32 14.24 5.21
CA GLN A 161 19.84 15.49 4.66
C GLN A 161 19.99 15.41 3.14
N THR A 162 20.45 14.26 2.62
CA THR A 162 20.55 14.01 1.18
C THR A 162 19.17 14.05 0.50
N ALA A 163 18.13 13.45 1.13
CA ALA A 163 16.75 13.54 0.63
C ALA A 163 16.25 15.00 0.55
N ALA A 164 16.62 15.83 1.54
CA ALA A 164 16.26 17.24 1.53
C ALA A 164 17.01 18.03 0.45
N ALA A 165 18.28 17.73 0.21
CA ALA A 165 19.04 18.31 -0.91
C ALA A 165 18.47 17.89 -2.27
N LEU A 166 18.08 16.62 -2.43
CA LEU A 166 17.37 16.13 -3.63
C LEU A 166 16.06 16.90 -3.87
N ALA A 167 15.28 17.17 -2.81
CA ALA A 167 14.04 17.93 -2.93
C ALA A 167 14.24 19.35 -3.45
N LEU A 168 15.40 19.96 -3.24
CA LEU A 168 15.75 21.27 -3.83
C LEU A 168 16.02 21.14 -5.33
N LEU A 169 16.74 20.08 -5.73
CA LEU A 169 17.23 19.89 -7.11
C LEU A 169 16.16 19.30 -8.03
N LYS A 170 15.28 18.44 -7.53
CA LYS A 170 14.33 17.67 -8.33
C LYS A 170 12.87 18.00 -7.99
N PRO A 171 12.01 18.27 -9.00
CA PRO A 171 10.57 18.44 -8.79
C PRO A 171 9.84 17.14 -8.39
N LEU A 172 10.37 15.98 -8.78
CA LEU A 172 9.91 14.66 -8.34
C LEU A 172 10.90 14.11 -7.32
N LEU A 173 10.40 13.67 -6.17
CA LEU A 173 11.18 12.96 -5.18
C LEU A 173 10.42 11.75 -4.63
N VAL A 174 11.03 10.58 -4.70
CA VAL A 174 10.51 9.33 -4.15
C VAL A 174 11.38 8.91 -2.97
N ILE A 175 10.82 8.94 -1.77
CA ILE A 175 11.51 8.52 -0.53
C ILE A 175 10.96 7.17 -0.12
N SER A 176 11.75 6.12 -0.30
CA SER A 176 11.44 4.79 0.19
C SER A 176 12.16 4.52 1.51
N GLY A 177 11.53 3.75 2.39
CA GLY A 177 12.16 3.31 3.65
C GLY A 177 11.17 2.54 4.50
N GLY A 178 11.68 1.63 5.29
CA GLY A 178 10.89 0.85 6.25
C GLY A 178 10.24 1.71 7.33
N PRO A 179 9.39 1.12 8.17
CA PRO A 179 8.81 1.82 9.31
C PRO A 179 9.89 2.33 10.27
N GLY A 180 9.72 3.56 10.75
CA GLY A 180 10.65 4.16 11.70
C GLY A 180 11.96 4.71 11.09
N THR A 181 12.12 4.73 9.77
CA THR A 181 13.30 5.35 9.11
C THR A 181 13.25 6.88 9.07
N GLY A 182 12.21 7.48 9.61
CA GLY A 182 12.07 8.93 9.68
C GLY A 182 11.54 9.60 8.41
N LYS A 183 10.82 8.88 7.54
CA LYS A 183 10.24 9.45 6.32
C LYS A 183 9.45 10.74 6.57
N THR A 184 8.49 10.70 7.50
CA THR A 184 7.63 11.86 7.81
C THR A 184 8.39 12.98 8.50
N TYR A 185 9.37 12.64 9.36
CA TYR A 185 10.30 13.60 9.95
C TYR A 185 11.12 14.32 8.87
N THR A 186 11.65 13.58 7.91
CA THR A 186 12.39 14.13 6.76
C THR A 186 11.49 15.01 5.90
N ALA A 187 10.25 14.56 5.61
CA ALA A 187 9.27 15.33 4.85
C ALA A 187 8.96 16.70 5.50
N ALA A 188 8.75 16.75 6.81
CA ALA A 188 8.51 18.02 7.52
C ALA A 188 9.68 19.01 7.35
N ARG A 189 10.93 18.52 7.41
CA ARG A 189 12.11 19.34 7.19
C ARG A 189 12.28 19.77 5.74
N ILE A 190 11.95 18.90 4.78
CA ILE A 190 11.91 19.24 3.36
C ILE A 190 10.90 20.36 3.10
N LEU A 191 9.70 20.26 3.66
CA LEU A 191 8.69 21.30 3.54
C LEU A 191 9.20 22.65 4.08
N THR A 192 9.83 22.62 5.24
CA THR A 192 10.43 23.81 5.87
C THR A 192 11.54 24.39 5.00
N LEU A 193 12.41 23.55 4.44
CA LEU A 193 13.49 23.94 3.56
C LEU A 193 12.98 24.59 2.27
N LEU A 194 12.04 23.92 1.59
CA LEU A 194 11.45 24.43 0.34
C LEU A 194 10.73 25.76 0.55
N GLN A 195 10.03 25.90 1.70
CA GLN A 195 9.35 27.16 2.04
C GLN A 195 10.35 28.29 2.33
N ALA A 196 11.47 27.98 3.03
CA ALA A 196 12.52 28.96 3.34
C ALA A 196 13.33 29.38 2.11
N MET A 197 13.53 28.48 1.15
CA MET A 197 14.21 28.75 -0.13
C MET A 197 13.31 29.46 -1.17
N HIS A 198 12.00 29.52 -0.89
CA HIS A 198 11.06 30.13 -1.83
C HIS A 198 11.19 31.67 -1.83
N SER A 199 11.57 32.24 -2.96
CA SER A 199 11.78 33.69 -3.15
C SER A 199 10.52 34.47 -3.54
N GLY A 200 9.39 33.79 -3.73
CA GLY A 200 8.12 34.42 -4.13
C GLY A 200 7.50 35.25 -3.01
N SER A 201 6.71 36.26 -3.37
CA SER A 201 6.03 37.19 -2.44
C SER A 201 4.92 36.49 -1.61
N LYS A 202 4.44 35.33 -2.04
CA LYS A 202 3.43 34.52 -1.34
C LYS A 202 4.03 33.18 -0.96
N PRO A 203 3.65 32.60 0.20
CA PRO A 203 4.13 31.27 0.58
C PRO A 203 3.68 30.20 -0.43
N LEU A 204 4.45 29.10 -0.51
CA LEU A 204 4.08 27.94 -1.32
C LEU A 204 2.73 27.37 -0.88
N ARG A 205 1.89 27.05 -1.85
CA ARG A 205 0.63 26.33 -1.62
C ARG A 205 0.95 24.85 -1.54
N ILE A 206 0.97 24.32 -0.33
CA ILE A 206 1.37 22.96 -0.02
C ILE A 206 0.13 22.13 0.33
N ALA A 207 0.01 20.93 -0.26
CA ALA A 207 -0.97 19.94 0.13
C ALA A 207 -0.28 18.70 0.71
N LEU A 208 -0.86 18.15 1.78
CA LEU A 208 -0.50 16.86 2.36
C LEU A 208 -1.61 15.86 2.08
N ALA A 209 -1.26 14.70 1.58
CA ALA A 209 -2.25 13.67 1.26
C ALA A 209 -1.78 12.26 1.63
N ALA A 210 -2.76 11.35 1.76
CA ALA A 210 -2.51 9.92 1.90
C ALA A 210 -3.63 9.13 1.22
N PRO A 211 -3.45 7.84 0.89
CA PRO A 211 -4.49 7.03 0.27
C PRO A 211 -5.70 6.81 1.16
N THR A 212 -5.51 6.70 2.47
CA THR A 212 -6.57 6.40 3.45
C THR A 212 -6.73 7.51 4.50
N GLY A 213 -7.94 7.62 5.10
CA GLY A 213 -8.21 8.58 6.17
C GLY A 213 -7.30 8.40 7.38
N LYS A 214 -7.01 7.15 7.72
CA LYS A 214 -6.13 6.79 8.84
C LYS A 214 -4.68 7.19 8.61
N ALA A 215 -4.17 6.97 7.40
CA ALA A 215 -2.83 7.42 7.01
C ALA A 215 -2.74 8.96 6.98
N ALA A 216 -3.78 9.65 6.51
CA ALA A 216 -3.85 11.11 6.53
C ALA A 216 -3.83 11.66 7.97
N ALA A 217 -4.62 11.08 8.89
CA ALA A 217 -4.61 11.46 10.30
C ALA A 217 -3.22 11.27 10.95
N ARG A 218 -2.53 10.15 10.66
CA ARG A 218 -1.17 9.90 11.13
C ARG A 218 -0.16 10.88 10.56
N LEU A 219 -0.29 11.22 9.29
CA LEU A 219 0.55 12.23 8.65
C LEU A 219 0.40 13.57 9.37
N ASP A 220 -0.82 13.99 9.70
CA ASP A 220 -1.10 15.19 10.49
C ASP A 220 -0.40 15.18 11.84
N GLU A 221 -0.57 14.12 12.61
CA GLU A 221 0.06 13.97 13.92
C GLU A 221 1.60 14.04 13.83
N SER A 222 2.15 13.33 12.85
CA SER A 222 3.60 13.26 12.63
C SER A 222 4.19 14.60 12.17
N ILE A 223 3.52 15.32 11.28
CA ILE A 223 3.93 16.66 10.84
C ILE A 223 3.83 17.65 11.99
N ARG A 224 2.77 17.58 12.79
CA ARG A 224 2.59 18.43 13.98
C ARG A 224 3.68 18.20 15.02
N ALA A 225 4.01 16.93 15.30
CA ALA A 225 5.11 16.58 16.20
C ALA A 225 6.49 17.02 15.64
N ALA A 226 6.73 16.81 14.34
CA ALA A 226 7.96 17.23 13.70
C ALA A 226 8.13 18.76 13.71
N ARG A 227 7.05 19.52 13.56
CA ARG A 227 7.04 20.99 13.64
C ARG A 227 7.55 21.50 14.99
N GLN A 228 7.23 20.81 16.09
CA GLN A 228 7.72 21.18 17.43
C GLN A 228 9.25 21.00 17.58
N SER A 229 9.86 20.17 16.75
CA SER A 229 11.30 19.89 16.74
C SER A 229 12.09 20.71 15.71
N LEU A 230 11.43 21.64 15.01
CA LEU A 230 12.10 22.54 14.07
C LEU A 230 12.85 23.65 14.80
N PRO A 231 13.97 24.15 14.26
CA PRO A 231 14.67 25.30 14.78
C PRO A 231 13.79 26.56 14.81
N ASP A 232 14.02 27.42 15.82
CA ASP A 232 13.26 28.67 15.97
C ASP A 232 13.28 29.55 14.70
N GLY A 233 12.12 30.12 14.38
CA GLY A 233 11.94 30.95 13.20
C GLY A 233 11.68 30.21 11.88
N LEU A 234 11.66 28.87 11.89
CA LEU A 234 11.34 28.03 10.74
C LEU A 234 10.01 27.32 10.92
N GLY A 235 9.33 27.01 9.81
CA GLY A 235 8.06 26.22 9.83
C GLY A 235 6.77 27.02 10.02
N HIS A 236 6.78 28.34 9.85
CA HIS A 236 5.59 29.20 10.05
C HIS A 236 4.45 28.93 9.05
N ASN A 237 4.71 28.51 7.83
CA ASN A 237 3.71 28.33 6.76
C ASN A 237 3.54 26.85 6.35
N MET A 238 3.61 25.94 7.32
CA MET A 238 3.33 24.54 7.06
C MET A 238 1.82 24.28 6.98
N PRO A 239 1.37 23.37 6.10
CA PRO A 239 -0.04 22.99 6.03
C PRO A 239 -0.53 22.42 7.38
N GLU A 240 -1.76 22.75 7.74
CA GLU A 240 -2.33 22.41 9.03
C GLU A 240 -3.03 21.04 9.03
N GLN A 241 -3.44 20.54 7.85
CA GLN A 241 -4.21 19.31 7.71
C GLN A 241 -3.80 18.51 6.48
N ALA A 242 -3.66 17.19 6.68
CA ALA A 242 -3.60 16.23 5.61
C ALA A 242 -5.00 15.72 5.25
N GLN A 243 -5.18 15.28 4.02
CA GLN A 243 -6.43 14.74 3.53
C GLN A 243 -6.23 13.47 2.71
N THR A 244 -7.31 12.74 2.43
CA THR A 244 -7.20 11.61 1.50
C THR A 244 -7.04 12.11 0.07
N LEU A 245 -6.33 11.32 -0.77
CA LEU A 245 -6.20 11.63 -2.21
C LEU A 245 -7.56 11.80 -2.88
N HIS A 246 -8.54 10.95 -2.54
CA HIS A 246 -9.91 11.08 -3.04
C HIS A 246 -10.54 12.43 -2.68
N ARG A 247 -10.32 12.92 -1.46
CA ARG A 247 -10.83 14.23 -1.04
C ARG A 247 -10.09 15.36 -1.73
N LEU A 248 -8.77 15.25 -1.88
CA LEU A 248 -7.95 16.23 -2.60
C LEU A 248 -8.41 16.37 -4.06
N LEU A 249 -8.67 15.25 -4.73
CA LEU A 249 -9.15 15.22 -6.10
C LEU A 249 -10.63 15.60 -6.23
N GLY A 250 -11.39 15.63 -5.13
CA GLY A 250 -12.81 15.92 -5.12
C GLY A 250 -13.64 14.77 -5.72
N ALA A 251 -13.53 13.57 -5.15
CA ALA A 251 -14.30 12.41 -5.58
C ALA A 251 -15.81 12.69 -5.59
N ARG A 252 -16.49 12.34 -6.67
CA ARG A 252 -17.94 12.51 -6.84
C ARG A 252 -18.68 11.25 -6.43
N PRO A 253 -19.66 11.32 -5.53
CA PRO A 253 -20.45 10.16 -5.14
C PRO A 253 -21.13 9.49 -6.34
N GLY A 254 -21.03 8.16 -6.43
CA GLY A 254 -21.71 7.37 -7.47
C GLY A 254 -21.03 7.35 -8.85
N THR A 255 -19.85 7.96 -8.98
CA THR A 255 -19.04 7.94 -10.21
C THR A 255 -17.57 7.65 -9.90
N ASP A 256 -16.81 7.21 -10.89
CA ASP A 256 -15.35 7.08 -10.81
C ASP A 256 -14.63 8.39 -11.18
N GLU A 257 -15.37 9.50 -11.34
CA GLU A 257 -14.83 10.79 -11.76
C GLU A 257 -14.41 11.66 -10.58
N PHE A 258 -13.38 12.46 -10.81
CA PHE A 258 -12.89 13.46 -9.88
C PHE A 258 -13.24 14.87 -10.37
N ARG A 259 -13.45 15.79 -9.42
CA ARG A 259 -13.65 17.22 -9.72
C ARG A 259 -12.40 17.85 -10.35
N HIS A 260 -11.21 17.47 -9.81
CA HIS A 260 -9.94 17.93 -10.32
C HIS A 260 -9.40 16.92 -11.33
N ASN A 261 -9.02 17.43 -12.49
CA ASN A 261 -8.54 16.70 -13.66
C ASN A 261 -7.72 17.65 -14.54
N ARG A 262 -7.41 17.25 -15.77
CA ARG A 262 -6.65 18.05 -16.74
C ARG A 262 -7.28 19.43 -17.02
N ASP A 263 -8.61 19.50 -17.11
CA ASP A 263 -9.35 20.73 -17.44
C ASP A 263 -9.58 21.62 -16.21
N ASN A 264 -9.53 21.04 -15.02
CA ASN A 264 -9.66 21.74 -13.74
C ASN A 264 -8.56 21.29 -12.76
N PRO A 265 -7.30 21.72 -12.98
CA PRO A 265 -6.18 21.25 -12.19
C PRO A 265 -6.23 21.74 -10.73
N LEU A 266 -5.48 21.05 -9.88
CA LEU A 266 -5.26 21.45 -8.50
C LEU A 266 -4.52 22.79 -8.42
N VAL A 267 -4.88 23.62 -7.44
CA VAL A 267 -4.24 24.93 -7.22
C VAL A 267 -3.19 24.77 -6.11
N LEU A 268 -2.04 24.20 -6.44
CA LEU A 268 -0.94 23.95 -5.50
C LEU A 268 0.43 24.03 -6.19
N ASP A 269 1.48 24.21 -5.39
CA ASP A 269 2.87 24.31 -5.82
C ASP A 269 3.70 23.10 -5.36
N LEU A 270 3.25 22.41 -4.30
CA LEU A 270 3.90 21.22 -3.73
C LEU A 270 2.86 20.26 -3.18
N LEU A 271 2.99 18.98 -3.55
CA LEU A 271 2.20 17.89 -3.02
C LEU A 271 3.11 16.85 -2.36
N VAL A 272 2.82 16.52 -1.11
CA VAL A 272 3.45 15.42 -0.38
C VAL A 272 2.42 14.33 -0.15
N ILE A 273 2.76 13.11 -0.52
CA ILE A 273 1.90 11.93 -0.33
C ILE A 273 2.62 10.92 0.55
N ASP A 274 2.02 10.56 1.67
CA ASP A 274 2.49 9.46 2.52
C ASP A 274 1.75 8.15 2.22
N GLU A 275 2.35 7.02 2.59
CA GLU A 275 1.86 5.66 2.28
C GLU A 275 1.61 5.46 0.77
N ALA A 276 2.50 6.00 -0.08
CA ALA A 276 2.35 5.94 -1.54
C ALA A 276 2.37 4.51 -2.12
N SER A 277 2.86 3.51 -1.37
CA SER A 277 2.78 2.08 -1.73
C SER A 277 1.34 1.55 -1.88
N MET A 278 0.36 2.24 -1.28
CA MET A 278 -1.06 1.88 -1.37
C MET A 278 -1.79 2.53 -2.55
N ILE A 279 -1.11 3.37 -3.36
CA ILE A 279 -1.73 4.04 -4.50
C ILE A 279 -1.75 3.08 -5.69
N ASP A 280 -2.93 2.88 -6.27
CA ASP A 280 -3.10 2.11 -7.50
C ASP A 280 -2.85 2.95 -8.77
N MET A 281 -2.79 2.25 -9.92
CA MET A 281 -2.52 2.87 -11.22
C MET A 281 -3.57 3.91 -11.62
N MET A 282 -4.85 3.64 -11.34
CA MET A 282 -5.95 4.51 -11.73
C MET A 282 -5.94 5.83 -10.93
N LEU A 283 -5.74 5.71 -9.61
CA LEU A 283 -5.66 6.87 -8.70
C LEU A 283 -4.43 7.72 -8.99
N MET A 284 -3.28 7.09 -9.31
CA MET A 284 -2.07 7.82 -9.70
C MET A 284 -2.25 8.55 -11.04
N ALA A 285 -2.86 7.90 -12.02
CA ALA A 285 -3.14 8.52 -13.31
C ALA A 285 -4.03 9.77 -13.13
N ALA A 286 -5.15 9.63 -12.40
CA ALA A 286 -6.05 10.74 -12.10
C ALA A 286 -5.36 11.89 -11.34
N LEU A 287 -4.46 11.53 -10.40
CA LEU A 287 -3.67 12.51 -9.67
C LEU A 287 -2.74 13.29 -10.59
N LEU A 288 -2.01 12.60 -11.46
CA LEU A 288 -1.05 13.24 -12.38
C LEU A 288 -1.74 14.12 -13.44
N GLU A 289 -2.96 13.76 -13.86
CA GLU A 289 -3.79 14.60 -14.71
C GLU A 289 -4.23 15.91 -14.01
N ALA A 290 -4.55 15.81 -12.72
CA ALA A 290 -4.98 16.95 -11.92
C ALA A 290 -3.81 17.82 -11.41
N LEU A 291 -2.59 17.26 -11.34
CA LEU A 291 -1.42 17.93 -10.76
C LEU A 291 -0.76 18.86 -11.76
N PRO A 292 -0.66 20.19 -11.50
CA PRO A 292 0.01 21.12 -12.39
C PRO A 292 1.43 20.66 -12.75
N ALA A 293 1.85 20.83 -14.00
CA ALA A 293 3.17 20.37 -14.48
C ALA A 293 4.34 20.95 -13.67
N ARG A 294 4.19 22.21 -13.19
CA ARG A 294 5.19 22.91 -12.37
C ARG A 294 5.18 22.53 -10.89
N ALA A 295 4.12 21.85 -10.43
CA ALA A 295 4.01 21.46 -9.03
C ALA A 295 5.02 20.35 -8.68
N ARG A 296 5.69 20.49 -7.53
CA ARG A 296 6.58 19.46 -7.00
C ARG A 296 5.75 18.31 -6.44
N LEU A 297 6.26 17.09 -6.61
CA LEU A 297 5.63 15.87 -6.10
C LEU A 297 6.64 15.09 -5.24
N ILE A 298 6.29 14.87 -3.98
CA ILE A 298 7.08 14.06 -3.04
C ILE A 298 6.24 12.85 -2.64
N LEU A 299 6.75 11.66 -2.93
CA LEU A 299 6.12 10.38 -2.62
C LEU A 299 6.89 9.71 -1.49
N LEU A 300 6.22 9.43 -0.37
CA LEU A 300 6.77 8.70 0.77
C LEU A 300 6.13 7.31 0.82
N GLY A 301 6.93 6.26 0.96
CA GLY A 301 6.40 4.90 1.01
C GLY A 301 7.45 3.88 1.44
N ASP A 302 7.09 2.63 1.30
CA ASP A 302 7.98 1.50 1.56
C ASP A 302 7.82 0.48 0.43
N ARG A 303 8.88 0.30 -0.36
CA ARG A 303 8.87 -0.62 -1.52
C ARG A 303 8.71 -2.09 -1.14
N SER A 304 8.97 -2.43 0.12
CA SER A 304 8.89 -3.79 0.64
C SER A 304 7.52 -4.11 1.26
N GLN A 305 6.66 -3.11 1.46
CA GLN A 305 5.30 -3.33 1.92
C GLN A 305 4.39 -3.81 0.80
N LEU A 306 3.23 -4.34 1.19
CA LEU A 306 2.17 -4.70 0.26
C LEU A 306 1.83 -3.54 -0.67
N ALA A 307 1.75 -3.82 -1.96
CA ALA A 307 1.19 -2.91 -2.94
C ALA A 307 -0.32 -2.68 -2.71
N SER A 308 -0.91 -1.76 -3.47
CA SER A 308 -2.36 -1.52 -3.50
C SER A 308 -3.13 -2.83 -3.74
N VAL A 309 -4.39 -2.89 -3.31
CA VAL A 309 -5.27 -4.04 -3.59
C VAL A 309 -5.57 -4.13 -5.09
N GLU A 310 -5.73 -2.99 -5.74
CA GLU A 310 -5.95 -2.88 -7.18
C GLU A 310 -4.69 -3.18 -8.01
N ALA A 311 -4.84 -3.20 -9.34
CA ALA A 311 -3.79 -3.60 -10.26
C ALA A 311 -2.53 -2.70 -10.19
N GLY A 312 -1.36 -3.34 -10.23
CA GLY A 312 -0.05 -2.73 -10.31
C GLY A 312 0.73 -2.67 -8.99
N SER A 313 2.04 -2.51 -9.09
CA SER A 313 2.98 -2.30 -7.98
C SER A 313 3.71 -0.97 -8.14
N LEU A 314 2.94 0.09 -8.38
CA LEU A 314 3.43 1.39 -8.80
C LEU A 314 4.65 1.89 -8.01
N PHE A 315 4.58 1.88 -6.68
CA PHE A 315 5.66 2.42 -5.85
C PHE A 315 6.92 1.55 -5.91
N ALA A 316 6.77 0.24 -6.01
CA ALA A 316 7.91 -0.67 -6.20
C ALA A 316 8.53 -0.50 -7.59
N ASP A 317 7.71 -0.32 -8.63
CA ASP A 317 8.16 -0.04 -10.00
C ASP A 317 8.92 1.29 -10.09
N LEU A 318 8.50 2.32 -9.34
CA LEU A 318 9.20 3.61 -9.23
C LEU A 318 10.57 3.49 -8.56
N CYS A 319 10.64 2.73 -7.45
CA CYS A 319 11.87 2.59 -6.67
C CYS A 319 12.90 1.65 -7.34
N GLY A 320 12.44 0.77 -8.24
CA GLY A 320 13.29 -0.31 -8.77
C GLY A 320 13.66 -1.35 -7.71
N SER A 321 14.33 -2.42 -8.13
CA SER A 321 14.73 -3.53 -7.25
C SER A 321 16.07 -3.33 -6.54
N GLY A 322 16.88 -2.39 -7.05
CA GLY A 322 18.26 -2.15 -6.59
C GLY A 322 18.40 -0.95 -5.64
N GLU A 323 19.65 -0.59 -5.41
CA GLU A 323 20.00 0.69 -4.80
C GLU A 323 19.77 1.83 -5.78
N PRO A 324 19.43 3.05 -5.31
CA PRO A 324 19.35 4.21 -6.19
C PRO A 324 20.69 4.43 -6.89
N ALA A 325 20.69 4.37 -8.22
CA ALA A 325 21.86 4.51 -9.07
C ALA A 325 21.96 5.95 -9.56
N TRP A 326 22.51 6.85 -8.75
CA TRP A 326 22.58 8.27 -9.05
C TRP A 326 23.63 8.60 -10.10
N SER A 327 23.33 9.60 -10.93
CA SER A 327 24.25 10.12 -11.92
C SER A 327 25.42 10.86 -11.26
N GLU A 328 26.56 10.88 -11.95
CA GLU A 328 27.74 11.61 -11.50
C GLU A 328 27.47 13.12 -11.32
N GLN A 329 26.67 13.69 -12.23
CA GLN A 329 26.26 15.10 -12.17
C GLN A 329 25.46 15.39 -10.90
N LEU A 330 24.48 14.53 -10.56
CA LEU A 330 23.70 14.70 -9.33
C LEU A 330 24.58 14.55 -8.09
N CYS A 331 25.48 13.57 -8.06
CA CYS A 331 26.40 13.38 -6.94
C CYS A 331 27.32 14.58 -6.73
N ALA A 332 27.78 15.25 -7.79
CA ALA A 332 28.56 16.49 -7.71
C ALA A 332 27.75 17.63 -7.08
N GLN A 333 26.48 17.80 -7.49
CA GLN A 333 25.58 18.80 -6.92
C GLN A 333 25.25 18.50 -5.43
N LEU A 334 25.01 17.25 -5.07
CA LEU A 334 24.76 16.84 -3.70
C LEU A 334 25.97 17.10 -2.80
N ARG A 335 27.22 16.80 -3.26
CA ARG A 335 28.45 17.14 -2.49
C ARG A 335 28.59 18.63 -2.24
N GLN A 336 28.20 19.46 -3.22
CA GLN A 336 28.23 20.91 -3.05
C GLN A 336 27.25 21.37 -1.96
N LEU A 337 26.08 20.76 -1.87
CA LEU A 337 25.02 21.14 -0.92
C LEU A 337 25.21 20.54 0.48
N THR A 338 25.66 19.29 0.59
CA THR A 338 25.73 18.55 1.87
C THR A 338 27.15 18.33 2.37
N GLY A 339 28.14 18.56 1.53
CA GLY A 339 29.55 18.27 1.83
C GLY A 339 29.91 16.78 1.70
N ASP A 340 28.93 15.91 1.46
CA ASP A 340 29.10 14.46 1.31
C ASP A 340 28.06 13.91 0.33
N CYS A 341 28.34 12.77 -0.29
CA CYS A 341 27.40 12.06 -1.15
C CYS A 341 27.81 10.59 -1.25
N PRO A 342 26.88 9.66 -1.26
CA PRO A 342 27.16 8.28 -1.67
C PRO A 342 27.83 8.23 -3.04
N GLN A 343 28.56 7.16 -3.32
CA GLN A 343 29.28 7.03 -4.59
C GLN A 343 28.27 6.94 -5.76
N PRO A 344 28.58 7.58 -6.92
CA PRO A 344 27.75 7.45 -8.10
C PRO A 344 27.76 6.01 -8.59
N SER A 345 26.67 5.59 -9.24
CA SER A 345 26.62 4.28 -9.88
C SER A 345 27.43 4.28 -11.18
N ALA A 346 28.08 3.14 -11.44
CA ALA A 346 28.77 2.93 -12.71
C ALA A 346 27.81 2.90 -13.91
N GLU A 347 26.55 2.50 -13.69
CA GLU A 347 25.48 2.46 -14.69
C GLU A 347 24.26 3.23 -14.16
N PRO A 348 24.12 4.53 -14.47
CA PRO A 348 22.94 5.29 -14.04
C PRO A 348 21.67 4.78 -14.73
N SER A 349 20.66 4.46 -13.94
CA SER A 349 19.39 3.86 -14.39
C SER A 349 18.36 4.92 -14.83
N GLY A 350 18.73 5.87 -15.69
CA GLY A 350 17.84 6.88 -16.24
C GLY A 350 17.44 8.02 -15.27
N PRO A 351 16.65 8.99 -15.74
CA PRO A 351 16.33 10.21 -14.96
C PRO A 351 15.58 9.97 -13.65
N LEU A 352 14.82 8.88 -13.57
CA LEU A 352 14.04 8.55 -12.38
C LEU A 352 14.92 8.11 -11.21
N ALA A 353 16.08 7.46 -11.49
CA ALA A 353 17.01 7.04 -10.45
C ALA A 353 17.51 8.24 -9.64
N ASP A 354 17.75 9.38 -10.29
CA ASP A 354 18.13 10.65 -9.66
C ASP A 354 17.02 11.29 -8.81
N SER A 355 15.82 10.75 -8.86
CA SER A 355 14.66 11.22 -8.08
C SER A 355 14.29 10.28 -6.94
N CYS A 356 15.04 9.19 -6.75
CA CYS A 356 14.74 8.18 -5.72
C CYS A 356 15.81 8.15 -4.63
N ILE A 357 15.38 7.96 -3.38
CA ILE A 357 16.27 7.71 -2.25
C ILE A 357 15.71 6.65 -1.32
N LEU A 358 16.59 5.80 -0.77
CA LEU A 358 16.25 4.74 0.16
C LEU A 358 16.81 5.07 1.55
N LEU A 359 15.92 5.35 2.52
CA LEU A 359 16.28 5.53 3.92
C LEU A 359 16.44 4.17 4.60
N ARG A 360 17.63 3.86 5.12
CA ARG A 360 17.96 2.54 5.70
C ARG A 360 17.93 2.53 7.22
N THR A 361 18.39 3.61 7.85
CA THR A 361 18.55 3.65 9.30
C THR A 361 17.19 3.76 9.97
N GLY A 362 16.76 2.68 10.61
CA GLY A 362 15.55 2.67 11.44
C GLY A 362 15.83 3.24 12.82
N HIS A 363 15.03 4.20 13.26
CA HIS A 363 15.08 4.76 14.62
C HIS A 363 14.10 4.05 15.57
N ARG A 364 13.20 3.23 15.04
CA ARG A 364 12.21 2.48 15.83
C ARG A 364 12.75 1.15 16.33
N PHE A 365 13.42 0.44 15.44
CA PHE A 365 14.02 -0.85 15.76
C PHE A 365 15.51 -0.64 15.94
N HIS A 366 15.93 -0.61 17.20
CA HIS A 366 17.36 -0.57 17.54
C HIS A 366 18.03 -1.91 17.15
N GLY A 367 19.36 -1.94 17.10
CA GLY A 367 20.12 -3.13 16.66
C GLY A 367 19.79 -4.43 17.41
N ASP A 368 19.19 -4.34 18.60
CA ASP A 368 18.78 -5.48 19.43
C ASP A 368 17.31 -5.86 19.25
N SER A 369 16.57 -5.28 18.29
CA SER A 369 15.16 -5.60 18.07
C SER A 369 15.00 -6.85 17.22
N GLY A 370 14.28 -7.85 17.78
CA GLY A 370 13.86 -9.05 17.06
C GLY A 370 12.87 -8.75 15.93
N ILE A 371 11.97 -7.78 16.14
CA ILE A 371 11.00 -7.34 15.11
C ILE A 371 11.75 -6.77 13.90
N GLY A 372 12.74 -5.90 14.12
CA GLY A 372 13.55 -5.31 13.05
C GLY A 372 14.38 -6.36 12.32
N SER A 373 15.02 -7.26 13.06
CA SER A 373 15.83 -8.36 12.52
C SER A 373 14.98 -9.33 11.70
N LEU A 374 13.77 -9.68 12.18
CA LEU A 374 12.83 -10.53 11.46
C LEU A 374 12.34 -9.88 10.17
N ALA A 375 11.99 -8.58 10.22
CA ALA A 375 11.57 -7.84 9.05
C ALA A 375 12.67 -7.79 7.97
N ALA A 376 13.93 -7.61 8.37
CA ALA A 376 15.09 -7.64 7.46
C ALA A 376 15.30 -9.05 6.86
N ALA A 377 15.25 -10.10 7.69
CA ALA A 377 15.40 -11.48 7.24
C ALA A 377 14.27 -11.92 6.29
N VAL A 378 13.03 -11.50 6.54
CA VAL A 378 11.90 -11.74 5.62
C VAL A 378 12.14 -11.02 4.29
N ASN A 379 12.60 -9.77 4.30
CA ASN A 379 12.87 -9.03 3.07
C ASN A 379 14.02 -9.62 2.24
N SER A 380 15.03 -10.24 2.87
CA SER A 380 16.10 -10.94 2.15
C SER A 380 15.59 -12.19 1.42
N GLY A 381 14.49 -12.79 1.93
CA GLY A 381 13.91 -14.03 1.41
C GLY A 381 14.65 -15.29 1.82
N SER A 382 15.59 -15.18 2.77
CA SER A 382 16.29 -16.31 3.33
C SER A 382 15.51 -16.92 4.50
N VAL A 383 15.05 -18.15 4.31
CA VAL A 383 14.36 -18.91 5.36
C VAL A 383 15.33 -19.20 6.51
N GLU A 384 16.60 -19.47 6.20
CA GLU A 384 17.65 -19.74 7.17
C GLU A 384 17.92 -18.53 8.10
N GLU A 385 17.88 -17.32 7.55
CA GLU A 385 18.00 -16.10 8.34
C GLU A 385 16.78 -15.87 9.23
N VAL A 386 15.60 -16.10 8.70
CA VAL A 386 14.34 -16.02 9.48
C VAL A 386 14.38 -17.00 10.65
N GLU A 387 14.72 -18.27 10.41
CA GLU A 387 14.85 -19.27 11.48
C GLU A 387 15.90 -18.85 12.52
N ARG A 388 17.07 -18.38 12.11
CA ARG A 388 18.10 -17.89 13.02
C ARG A 388 17.58 -16.79 13.94
N VAL A 389 16.88 -15.79 13.38
CA VAL A 389 16.30 -14.70 14.18
C VAL A 389 15.27 -15.22 15.17
N LEU A 390 14.40 -16.15 14.76
CA LEU A 390 13.38 -16.75 15.63
C LEU A 390 13.98 -17.56 16.78
N PHE A 391 15.13 -18.20 16.56
CA PHE A 391 15.85 -18.97 17.59
C PHE A 391 16.76 -18.12 18.50
N THR A 392 17.01 -16.87 18.18
CA THR A 392 17.89 -15.99 18.99
C THR A 392 17.28 -15.60 20.34
N GLY A 393 15.94 -15.61 20.48
CA GLY A 393 15.25 -15.35 21.74
C GLY A 393 15.19 -13.86 22.11
N PHE A 394 14.81 -13.01 21.18
CA PHE A 394 14.58 -11.59 21.42
C PHE A 394 13.39 -11.34 22.35
N SER A 395 13.48 -10.33 23.21
CA SER A 395 12.44 -10.00 24.18
C SER A 395 11.15 -9.41 23.55
N ASP A 396 11.26 -8.82 22.36
CA ASP A 396 10.18 -8.18 21.60
C ASP A 396 9.54 -9.12 20.55
N LEU A 397 10.06 -10.36 20.40
CA LEU A 397 9.62 -11.33 19.40
C LEU A 397 9.34 -12.69 20.05
N GLU A 398 8.14 -13.19 19.84
CA GLU A 398 7.70 -14.52 20.26
C GLU A 398 7.17 -15.29 19.06
N ILE A 399 7.50 -16.57 18.95
CA ILE A 399 6.95 -17.46 17.92
C ILE A 399 6.23 -18.63 18.56
N GLU A 400 5.10 -19.00 17.98
CA GLU A 400 4.32 -20.18 18.35
C GLU A 400 4.06 -21.07 17.12
N HIS A 401 4.47 -22.31 17.22
CA HIS A 401 4.35 -23.33 16.17
C HIS A 401 3.27 -24.36 16.49
N CYS A 402 2.11 -23.93 16.94
CA CYS A 402 1.02 -24.84 17.22
C CYS A 402 0.03 -24.96 16.06
N THR A 403 -0.59 -26.12 15.93
CA THR A 403 -1.59 -26.46 14.90
C THR A 403 -2.83 -27.13 15.52
N GLY A 404 -3.93 -27.13 14.79
CA GLY A 404 -5.14 -27.82 15.16
C GLY A 404 -5.72 -27.38 16.51
N ARG A 405 -6.11 -28.33 17.35
CA ARG A 405 -6.75 -28.07 18.66
C ARG A 405 -5.83 -27.35 19.65
N THR A 406 -4.54 -27.66 19.68
CA THR A 406 -3.55 -26.99 20.54
C THR A 406 -3.45 -25.50 20.18
N ARG A 407 -3.50 -25.18 18.90
CA ARG A 407 -3.52 -23.80 18.39
C ARG A 407 -4.78 -23.04 18.83
N GLU A 408 -5.95 -23.69 18.76
CA GLU A 408 -7.20 -23.06 19.19
C GLU A 408 -7.21 -22.74 20.68
N ASP A 409 -6.73 -23.66 21.53
CA ASP A 409 -6.66 -23.45 22.98
C ASP A 409 -5.67 -22.34 23.33
N TRP A 410 -4.51 -22.32 22.68
CA TRP A 410 -3.52 -21.25 22.83
C TRP A 410 -4.09 -19.89 22.37
N LEU A 411 -4.79 -19.84 21.22
CA LEU A 411 -5.43 -18.62 20.73
C LEU A 411 -6.49 -18.09 21.72
N ARG A 412 -7.25 -18.96 22.37
CA ARG A 412 -8.21 -18.58 23.43
C ARG A 412 -7.52 -17.84 24.56
N GLU A 413 -6.37 -18.33 25.00
CA GLU A 413 -5.57 -17.68 26.04
C GLU A 413 -5.02 -16.33 25.59
N GLN A 414 -4.45 -16.24 24.38
CA GLN A 414 -3.92 -14.99 23.83
C GLN A 414 -5.03 -13.94 23.63
N ILE A 415 -6.20 -14.33 23.14
CA ILE A 415 -7.37 -13.47 23.00
C ILE A 415 -7.80 -12.91 24.36
N LEU A 416 -7.91 -13.76 25.35
CA LEU A 416 -8.30 -13.35 26.69
C LEU A 416 -7.29 -12.36 27.28
N ARG A 417 -6.00 -12.65 27.14
CA ARG A 417 -4.91 -11.79 27.61
C ARG A 417 -4.90 -10.44 26.88
N GLY A 418 -4.99 -10.46 25.55
CA GLY A 418 -4.83 -9.27 24.71
C GLY A 418 -6.03 -8.31 24.77
N PHE A 419 -7.25 -8.83 24.96
CA PHE A 419 -8.46 -8.00 24.97
C PHE A 419 -9.07 -7.77 26.35
N ARG A 420 -8.46 -8.29 27.42
CA ARG A 420 -8.96 -8.11 28.80
C ARG A 420 -9.10 -6.65 29.16
N ASP A 421 -8.07 -5.83 28.91
CA ASP A 421 -8.08 -4.40 29.27
C ASP A 421 -9.16 -3.64 28.50
N MET A 422 -9.36 -3.97 27.24
CA MET A 422 -10.39 -3.33 26.40
C MET A 422 -11.79 -3.73 26.85
N ALA A 423 -12.03 -4.99 27.12
CA ALA A 423 -13.33 -5.49 27.54
C ALA A 423 -13.68 -5.07 28.97
N GLY A 424 -12.68 -4.90 29.86
CA GLY A 424 -12.80 -4.45 31.24
C GLY A 424 -12.71 -2.93 31.44
N ALA A 425 -12.55 -2.15 30.35
CA ALA A 425 -12.43 -0.70 30.45
C ALA A 425 -13.67 -0.06 31.10
N ALA A 426 -13.44 0.86 32.03
CA ALA A 426 -14.50 1.56 32.72
C ALA A 426 -15.06 2.75 31.91
N THR A 427 -14.21 3.35 31.07
CA THR A 427 -14.54 4.51 30.25
C THR A 427 -14.27 4.26 28.77
N LEU A 428 -14.99 4.97 27.92
CA LEU A 428 -14.78 4.93 26.46
C LEU A 428 -13.34 5.27 26.07
N LYS A 429 -12.73 6.24 26.76
CA LYS A 429 -11.33 6.65 26.52
C LYS A 429 -10.35 5.52 26.82
N GLU A 430 -10.51 4.83 27.94
CA GLU A 430 -9.70 3.65 28.28
C GLU A 430 -9.90 2.53 27.26
N GLY A 431 -11.14 2.30 26.80
CA GLY A 431 -11.45 1.34 25.75
C GLY A 431 -10.68 1.61 24.45
N PHE A 432 -10.61 2.87 24.01
CA PHE A 432 -9.83 3.25 22.84
C PHE A 432 -8.32 3.08 23.05
N VAL A 433 -7.80 3.47 24.22
CA VAL A 433 -6.37 3.26 24.54
C VAL A 433 -6.00 1.77 24.54
N ALA A 434 -6.84 0.94 25.15
CA ALA A 434 -6.63 -0.51 25.16
C ALA A 434 -6.74 -1.14 23.75
N MET A 435 -7.65 -0.63 22.91
CA MET A 435 -7.79 -1.08 21.52
C MET A 435 -6.54 -0.79 20.67
N GLU A 436 -5.78 0.24 20.97
CA GLU A 436 -4.52 0.58 20.29
C GLU A 436 -3.32 -0.23 20.81
N LYS A 437 -3.40 -0.78 22.04
CA LYS A 437 -2.32 -1.56 22.63
C LYS A 437 -2.13 -2.93 21.98
N PHE A 438 -3.22 -3.63 21.68
CA PHE A 438 -3.16 -5.00 21.15
C PHE A 438 -4.05 -5.16 19.92
N ARG A 439 -3.51 -5.84 18.90
CA ARG A 439 -4.27 -6.19 17.69
C ARG A 439 -3.90 -7.58 17.18
N LEU A 440 -4.94 -8.33 16.79
CA LEU A 440 -4.77 -9.58 16.08
C LEU A 440 -4.83 -9.33 14.58
N LEU A 441 -3.81 -9.77 13.85
CA LEU A 441 -3.72 -9.64 12.39
C LEU A 441 -3.79 -11.01 11.75
N CYS A 442 -4.68 -11.18 10.77
CA CYS A 442 -4.80 -12.41 9.99
C CYS A 442 -4.34 -12.17 8.54
N ALA A 443 -3.72 -13.17 7.95
CA ALA A 443 -3.36 -13.14 6.54
C ALA A 443 -4.60 -13.24 5.63
N VAL A 444 -5.64 -13.98 6.05
CA VAL A 444 -6.84 -14.28 5.28
C VAL A 444 -8.11 -13.78 5.97
N HIS A 445 -9.18 -13.60 5.18
CA HIS A 445 -10.47 -13.14 5.70
C HIS A 445 -11.38 -14.31 6.12
N LYS A 446 -11.53 -15.32 5.28
CA LYS A 446 -12.42 -16.46 5.49
C LYS A 446 -11.73 -17.64 6.19
N GLY A 447 -12.55 -18.52 6.77
CA GLY A 447 -12.09 -19.73 7.42
C GLY A 447 -11.77 -19.56 8.92
N PRO A 448 -11.43 -20.67 9.62
CA PRO A 448 -11.22 -20.67 11.06
C PRO A 448 -10.04 -19.81 11.50
N ASN A 449 -8.98 -19.73 10.69
CA ASN A 449 -7.80 -18.90 10.88
C ASN A 449 -7.89 -17.54 10.19
N GLY A 450 -9.05 -17.21 9.60
CA GLY A 450 -9.36 -15.90 9.01
C GLY A 450 -10.01 -14.96 10.01
N THR A 451 -10.15 -13.68 9.61
CA THR A 451 -10.75 -12.67 10.50
C THR A 451 -12.18 -13.01 10.92
N GLU A 452 -12.98 -13.66 10.08
CA GLU A 452 -14.35 -14.11 10.43
C GLU A 452 -14.34 -15.10 11.60
N GLY A 453 -13.55 -16.18 11.47
CA GLY A 453 -13.44 -17.22 12.50
C GLY A 453 -12.87 -16.68 13.81
N ILE A 454 -11.78 -15.90 13.71
CA ILE A 454 -11.10 -15.34 14.88
C ILE A 454 -11.95 -14.29 15.60
N ASN A 455 -12.70 -13.44 14.89
CA ASN A 455 -13.62 -12.49 15.51
C ASN A 455 -14.76 -13.19 16.26
N SER A 456 -15.28 -14.29 15.70
CA SER A 456 -16.29 -15.13 16.36
C SER A 456 -15.72 -15.83 17.61
N LEU A 457 -14.50 -16.38 17.49
CA LEU A 457 -13.79 -16.98 18.62
C LEU A 457 -13.55 -15.97 19.72
N ALA A 458 -13.07 -14.75 19.39
CA ALA A 458 -12.80 -13.68 20.36
C ALA A 458 -14.06 -13.29 21.12
N ALA A 459 -15.18 -13.06 20.43
CA ALA A 459 -16.45 -12.76 21.07
C ALA A 459 -16.91 -13.90 22.01
N THR A 460 -16.72 -15.16 21.60
CA THR A 460 -17.10 -16.33 22.41
C THR A 460 -16.24 -16.44 23.67
N VAL A 461 -14.91 -16.28 23.54
CA VAL A 461 -13.96 -16.36 24.66
C VAL A 461 -14.24 -15.25 25.68
N LEU A 462 -14.38 -14.02 25.24
CA LEU A 462 -14.63 -12.88 26.13
C LEU A 462 -15.99 -12.98 26.83
N ARG A 463 -17.00 -13.53 26.16
CA ARG A 463 -18.33 -13.77 26.74
C ARG A 463 -18.27 -14.86 27.80
N ARG A 464 -17.59 -16.00 27.55
CA ARG A 464 -17.40 -17.07 28.53
C ARG A 464 -16.64 -16.61 29.77
N ALA A 465 -15.71 -15.69 29.59
CA ALA A 465 -14.97 -15.06 30.69
C ALA A 465 -15.77 -13.98 31.45
N GLY A 466 -17.04 -13.70 31.07
CA GLY A 466 -17.87 -12.67 31.69
C GLY A 466 -17.44 -11.23 31.41
N LEU A 467 -16.52 -11.03 30.46
CA LEU A 467 -15.96 -9.70 30.14
C LEU A 467 -16.84 -8.89 29.20
N ILE A 468 -17.68 -9.54 28.41
CA ILE A 468 -18.68 -8.89 27.56
C ILE A 468 -20.07 -9.46 27.85
N SER A 469 -21.09 -8.57 27.88
CA SER A 469 -22.47 -8.93 28.17
C SER A 469 -23.27 -9.09 26.88
N GLY A 470 -24.33 -9.90 26.92
CA GLY A 470 -25.29 -10.11 25.84
C GLY A 470 -25.25 -11.54 25.28
N ARG A 471 -26.45 -12.13 25.07
CA ARG A 471 -26.62 -13.42 24.41
C ARG A 471 -26.61 -13.15 22.90
N ASP A 472 -25.62 -13.69 22.18
CA ASP A 472 -25.50 -13.74 20.70
C ASP A 472 -26.01 -12.52 19.90
N THR A 473 -25.98 -11.34 20.51
CA THR A 473 -26.38 -10.12 19.85
C THR A 473 -25.17 -9.47 19.15
N GLU A 474 -25.42 -8.93 18.00
CA GLU A 474 -24.42 -8.13 17.26
C GLU A 474 -24.04 -6.84 18.03
N TRP A 475 -24.88 -6.40 18.98
CA TRP A 475 -24.77 -5.12 19.63
C TRP A 475 -24.48 -5.26 21.13
N TYR A 476 -23.19 -5.10 21.51
CA TYR A 476 -22.74 -5.13 22.90
C TYR A 476 -21.66 -4.07 23.15
N GLN A 477 -21.59 -3.62 24.39
CA GLN A 477 -20.58 -2.66 24.82
C GLN A 477 -19.18 -3.28 24.75
N GLY A 478 -18.18 -2.50 24.28
CA GLY A 478 -16.81 -2.96 24.12
C GLY A 478 -16.54 -3.71 22.81
N ARG A 479 -17.53 -3.83 21.88
CA ARG A 479 -17.29 -4.41 20.57
C ARG A 479 -16.50 -3.44 19.69
N PRO A 480 -15.30 -3.83 19.22
CA PRO A 480 -14.59 -3.07 18.21
C PRO A 480 -15.20 -3.35 16.83
N ILE A 481 -15.33 -2.31 16.02
CA ILE A 481 -15.85 -2.40 14.64
C ILE A 481 -14.91 -1.70 13.67
N ILE A 482 -14.93 -2.14 12.40
CA ILE A 482 -14.24 -1.49 11.28
C ILE A 482 -15.24 -1.23 10.16
N ILE A 483 -15.18 -0.02 9.59
CA ILE A 483 -16.01 0.40 8.47
C ILE A 483 -15.41 -0.14 7.17
N LEU A 484 -16.27 -0.65 6.28
CA LEU A 484 -15.88 -1.26 5.00
C LEU A 484 -16.13 -0.38 3.78
N ARG A 485 -17.01 0.63 3.92
CA ARG A 485 -17.37 1.54 2.82
C ARG A 485 -17.40 2.98 3.30
N ASN A 486 -16.98 3.89 2.42
CA ASN A 486 -17.07 5.32 2.69
C ASN A 486 -18.54 5.76 2.81
N HIS A 487 -18.84 6.56 3.83
CA HIS A 487 -20.13 7.21 4.03
C HIS A 487 -19.90 8.69 4.34
N TYR A 488 -20.02 9.52 3.33
CA TYR A 488 -19.62 10.94 3.39
C TYR A 488 -20.48 11.76 4.36
N ASP A 489 -21.79 11.50 4.43
CA ASP A 489 -22.70 12.23 5.33
C ASP A 489 -22.40 11.96 6.81
N LEU A 490 -22.00 10.75 7.15
CA LEU A 490 -21.56 10.38 8.49
C LEU A 490 -20.07 10.69 8.72
N GLN A 491 -19.35 11.09 7.68
CA GLN A 491 -17.90 11.29 7.70
C GLN A 491 -17.14 10.06 8.21
N LEU A 492 -17.60 8.86 7.82
CA LEU A 492 -16.96 7.58 8.08
C LEU A 492 -16.35 7.06 6.79
N PHE A 493 -15.13 6.58 6.90
CA PHE A 493 -14.36 6.11 5.74
C PHE A 493 -13.96 4.64 5.90
N ASN A 494 -13.71 3.99 4.79
CA ASN A 494 -13.19 2.62 4.79
C ASN A 494 -11.91 2.53 5.63
N GLY A 495 -11.87 1.56 6.53
CA GLY A 495 -10.78 1.36 7.49
C GLY A 495 -10.95 2.10 8.82
N ASP A 496 -11.92 3.01 8.97
CA ASP A 496 -12.18 3.64 10.25
C ASP A 496 -12.57 2.60 11.30
N THR A 497 -11.92 2.67 12.45
CA THR A 497 -12.18 1.77 13.56
C THR A 497 -12.92 2.50 14.68
N GLY A 498 -13.97 1.88 15.18
CA GLY A 498 -14.81 2.42 16.26
C GLY A 498 -15.03 1.40 17.36
N LEU A 499 -15.58 1.87 18.46
CA LEU A 499 -15.92 1.06 19.62
C LEU A 499 -17.40 1.28 19.97
N LEU A 500 -18.15 0.20 20.13
CA LEU A 500 -19.52 0.29 20.63
C LEU A 500 -19.48 0.57 22.13
N TRP A 501 -20.09 1.68 22.54
CA TRP A 501 -20.08 2.10 23.94
C TRP A 501 -21.37 2.83 24.30
N ARG A 502 -21.85 2.63 25.55
CA ARG A 502 -23.01 3.36 26.03
C ARG A 502 -22.65 4.82 26.28
N ASP A 503 -23.43 5.70 25.70
CA ASP A 503 -23.33 7.15 25.99
C ASP A 503 -23.70 7.42 27.44
N GLU A 504 -22.91 8.18 28.15
CA GLU A 504 -23.14 8.52 29.56
C GLU A 504 -24.41 9.36 29.79
N ARG A 505 -24.83 10.13 28.75
CA ARG A 505 -25.97 11.06 28.82
C ARG A 505 -27.32 10.37 28.70
N ASP A 506 -27.47 9.50 27.69
CA ASP A 506 -28.75 8.86 27.36
C ASP A 506 -28.76 7.34 27.58
N ARG A 507 -27.61 6.76 28.00
CA ARG A 507 -27.42 5.33 28.22
C ARG A 507 -27.62 4.45 26.98
N GLN A 508 -27.81 5.06 25.81
CA GLN A 508 -27.95 4.33 24.55
C GLN A 508 -26.61 3.84 24.06
N LEU A 509 -26.61 2.66 23.43
CA LEU A 509 -25.42 2.11 22.77
C LEU A 509 -25.18 2.88 21.48
N LYS A 510 -23.99 3.46 21.33
CA LYS A 510 -23.54 4.19 20.14
C LYS A 510 -22.20 3.62 19.66
N ALA A 511 -21.93 3.73 18.37
CA ALA A 511 -20.61 3.49 17.81
C ALA A 511 -19.83 4.80 17.86
N TRP A 512 -18.69 4.76 18.52
CA TRP A 512 -17.83 5.92 18.69
C TRP A 512 -16.59 5.77 17.82
N PHE A 513 -16.27 6.82 17.08
CA PHE A 513 -15.09 6.90 16.22
C PHE A 513 -14.22 8.07 16.65
N ARG A 514 -12.89 7.89 16.61
CA ARG A 514 -11.94 8.98 16.85
C ARG A 514 -11.68 9.72 15.55
N ARG A 515 -11.93 11.03 15.55
CA ARG A 515 -11.62 11.90 14.43
C ARG A 515 -10.15 12.33 14.44
N PRO A 516 -9.61 12.85 13.29
CA PRO A 516 -8.22 13.34 13.22
C PRO A 516 -7.90 14.46 14.22
N ASP A 517 -8.90 15.25 14.63
CA ASP A 517 -8.76 16.29 15.65
C ASP A 517 -8.80 15.76 17.09
N GLY A 518 -8.86 14.43 17.27
CA GLY A 518 -8.93 13.74 18.55
C GLY A 518 -10.33 13.70 19.18
N ARG A 519 -11.33 14.35 18.59
CA ARG A 519 -12.71 14.32 19.08
C ARG A 519 -13.37 12.97 18.81
N LEU A 520 -14.24 12.57 19.73
CA LEU A 520 -15.04 11.36 19.58
C LEU A 520 -16.36 11.69 18.89
N HIS A 521 -16.67 10.96 17.84
CA HIS A 521 -17.87 11.10 17.02
C HIS A 521 -18.80 9.92 17.24
N PRO A 522 -19.98 10.12 17.89
CA PRO A 522 -20.96 9.06 18.07
C PRO A 522 -21.85 8.90 16.84
N VAL A 523 -22.12 7.66 16.48
CA VAL A 523 -23.08 7.29 15.44
C VAL A 523 -24.03 6.23 15.99
N VAL A 524 -25.33 6.40 15.72
CA VAL A 524 -26.33 5.40 16.10
C VAL A 524 -26.09 4.10 15.31
N PRO A 525 -26.07 2.93 15.94
CA PRO A 525 -25.72 1.67 15.28
C PRO A 525 -26.53 1.34 14.02
N SER A 526 -27.81 1.72 13.96
CA SER A 526 -28.67 1.51 12.80
C SER A 526 -28.31 2.34 11.57
N LEU A 527 -27.54 3.42 11.74
CA LEU A 527 -27.07 4.28 10.65
C LEU A 527 -25.69 3.88 10.13
N LEU A 528 -25.02 2.92 10.78
CA LEU A 528 -23.68 2.52 10.37
C LEU A 528 -23.70 1.88 8.98
N PRO A 529 -22.76 2.25 8.10
CA PRO A 529 -22.56 1.57 6.82
C PRO A 529 -22.07 0.12 7.03
N GLU A 530 -21.75 -0.54 5.93
CA GLU A 530 -21.17 -1.88 5.96
C GLU A 530 -19.95 -1.94 6.86
N ARG A 531 -19.93 -2.91 7.78
CA ARG A 531 -18.94 -3.01 8.87
C ARG A 531 -18.67 -4.46 9.25
N GLU A 532 -17.58 -4.67 9.95
CA GLU A 532 -17.20 -5.95 10.56
C GLU A 532 -16.77 -5.77 12.02
N THR A 533 -16.79 -6.87 12.77
CA THR A 533 -16.10 -6.93 14.08
C THR A 533 -14.60 -6.83 13.88
N ALA A 534 -13.89 -6.15 14.78
CA ALA A 534 -12.49 -5.80 14.59
C ALA A 534 -11.57 -6.17 15.77
N TYR A 535 -11.81 -7.30 16.44
CA TYR A 535 -10.78 -7.90 17.31
C TYR A 535 -9.60 -8.35 16.46
N ALA A 536 -9.91 -9.05 15.37
CA ALA A 536 -8.97 -9.41 14.32
C ALA A 536 -9.29 -8.62 13.04
N VAL A 537 -8.25 -8.15 12.37
CA VAL A 537 -8.34 -7.51 11.05
C VAL A 537 -7.34 -8.16 10.09
N THR A 538 -7.58 -8.06 8.78
CA THR A 538 -6.57 -8.53 7.82
C THR A 538 -5.36 -7.62 7.82
N ILE A 539 -4.18 -8.17 7.47
CA ILE A 539 -2.95 -7.37 7.31
C ILE A 539 -3.18 -6.21 6.33
N HIS A 540 -3.95 -6.43 5.25
CA HIS A 540 -4.32 -5.39 4.29
C HIS A 540 -5.10 -4.23 4.96
N LYS A 541 -6.12 -4.54 5.77
CA LYS A 541 -6.91 -3.52 6.49
C LYS A 541 -6.12 -2.84 7.61
N ALA A 542 -4.98 -3.41 8.02
CA ALA A 542 -4.08 -2.83 9.01
C ALA A 542 -3.02 -1.90 8.40
N GLN A 543 -2.92 -1.81 7.06
CA GLN A 543 -2.03 -0.84 6.40
C GLN A 543 -2.31 0.59 6.88
N GLY A 544 -1.26 1.40 7.02
CA GLY A 544 -1.37 2.74 7.61
C GLY A 544 -1.65 2.75 9.13
N SER A 545 -1.71 1.59 9.81
CA SER A 545 -1.89 1.48 11.27
C SER A 545 -0.68 0.84 11.91
N GLU A 546 -0.48 1.11 13.20
CA GLU A 546 0.53 0.46 14.04
C GLU A 546 -0.04 0.25 15.44
N PHE A 547 0.41 -0.81 16.10
CA PHE A 547 -0.08 -1.22 17.42
C PHE A 547 1.11 -1.50 18.34
N GLU A 548 0.95 -1.30 19.63
CA GLU A 548 2.01 -1.61 20.59
C GLU A 548 2.38 -3.10 20.54
N GLN A 549 1.38 -3.97 20.55
CA GLN A 549 1.53 -5.41 20.46
C GLN A 549 0.70 -5.97 19.32
N VAL A 550 1.28 -6.85 18.53
CA VAL A 550 0.62 -7.56 17.43
C VAL A 550 0.73 -9.06 17.64
N LEU A 551 -0.41 -9.75 17.52
CA LEU A 551 -0.44 -11.17 17.29
C LEU A 551 -0.70 -11.38 15.79
N LEU A 552 0.29 -11.90 15.09
CA LEU A 552 0.23 -12.17 13.65
C LEU A 552 -0.07 -13.64 13.41
N LEU A 553 -1.22 -13.94 12.82
CA LEU A 553 -1.72 -15.28 12.59
C LEU A 553 -1.65 -15.62 11.10
N LEU A 554 -0.84 -16.62 10.74
CA LEU A 554 -0.83 -17.22 9.41
C LEU A 554 -1.80 -18.42 9.35
N PRO A 555 -2.39 -18.72 8.18
CA PRO A 555 -3.22 -19.93 8.02
C PRO A 555 -2.37 -21.20 8.16
N GLU A 556 -3.01 -22.33 8.43
CA GLU A 556 -2.35 -23.65 8.50
C GLU A 556 -2.09 -24.25 7.12
N GLU A 557 -2.84 -23.80 6.12
CA GLU A 557 -2.71 -24.25 4.74
C GLU A 557 -2.05 -23.18 3.87
N GLU A 558 -1.36 -23.62 2.84
CA GLU A 558 -0.82 -22.69 1.84
C GLU A 558 -1.95 -21.87 1.22
N SER A 559 -1.73 -20.56 1.16
CA SER A 559 -2.67 -19.62 0.56
C SER A 559 -1.96 -18.74 -0.46
N ARG A 560 -2.59 -18.53 -1.61
CA ARG A 560 -2.06 -17.67 -2.67
C ARG A 560 -1.81 -16.21 -2.24
N VAL A 561 -2.44 -15.78 -1.15
CA VAL A 561 -2.23 -14.42 -0.60
C VAL A 561 -0.97 -14.32 0.25
N LEU A 562 -0.40 -15.46 0.68
CA LEU A 562 0.82 -15.46 1.47
C LEU A 562 2.01 -15.08 0.60
N SER A 563 2.64 -13.99 0.97
CA SER A 563 3.85 -13.50 0.32
C SER A 563 4.77 -12.84 1.34
N ARG A 564 6.00 -12.63 0.92
CA ARG A 564 7.03 -11.91 1.66
C ARG A 564 6.55 -10.51 2.07
N GLU A 565 5.95 -9.79 1.14
CA GLU A 565 5.44 -8.43 1.34
C GLU A 565 4.28 -8.41 2.35
N LEU A 566 3.40 -9.44 2.32
CA LEU A 566 2.32 -9.58 3.30
C LEU A 566 2.89 -9.82 4.69
N LEU A 567 3.82 -10.75 4.81
CA LEU A 567 4.46 -11.10 6.08
C LEU A 567 5.22 -9.89 6.65
N TYR A 568 6.06 -9.24 5.83
CA TYR A 568 6.78 -8.03 6.19
C TYR A 568 5.84 -6.91 6.67
N THR A 569 4.73 -6.69 5.93
CA THR A 569 3.74 -5.68 6.30
C THR A 569 3.11 -5.99 7.66
N GLY A 570 2.76 -7.26 7.92
CA GLY A 570 2.19 -7.69 9.21
C GLY A 570 3.17 -7.52 10.37
N ILE A 571 4.42 -7.97 10.22
CA ILE A 571 5.50 -7.83 11.21
C ILE A 571 5.71 -6.36 11.59
N THR A 572 5.80 -5.50 10.60
CA THR A 572 6.10 -4.08 10.80
C THR A 572 4.94 -3.26 11.36
N ARG A 573 3.76 -3.87 11.59
CA ARG A 573 2.66 -3.21 12.34
C ARG A 573 2.90 -3.20 13.85
N ALA A 574 3.78 -4.07 14.37
CA ALA A 574 4.16 -4.08 15.78
C ALA A 574 5.16 -2.96 16.10
N LYS A 575 4.97 -2.28 17.24
CA LYS A 575 5.90 -1.27 17.75
C LYS A 575 6.85 -1.84 18.80
N SER A 576 6.31 -2.60 19.77
CA SER A 576 7.06 -3.05 20.94
C SER A 576 7.05 -4.56 21.14
N ARG A 577 6.06 -5.29 20.63
CA ARG A 577 5.99 -6.76 20.74
C ARG A 577 5.27 -7.38 19.57
N LEU A 578 5.88 -8.42 19.02
CA LEU A 578 5.30 -9.28 17.98
C LEU A 578 5.17 -10.71 18.51
N ILE A 579 3.98 -11.27 18.41
CA ILE A 579 3.73 -12.71 18.60
C ILE A 579 3.36 -13.27 17.23
N LEU A 580 4.18 -14.15 16.68
CA LEU A 580 3.95 -14.78 15.39
C LEU A 580 3.43 -16.20 15.63
N CYS A 581 2.20 -16.50 15.17
CA CYS A 581 1.65 -17.85 15.17
C CYS A 581 1.61 -18.39 13.73
N ALA A 582 2.49 -19.31 13.43
CA ALA A 582 2.68 -19.86 12.10
C ALA A 582 3.20 -21.29 12.15
N ASP A 583 2.69 -22.15 11.28
CA ASP A 583 3.35 -23.39 10.94
C ASP A 583 4.68 -23.10 10.21
N ARG A 584 5.69 -23.95 10.43
CA ARG A 584 7.04 -23.76 9.90
C ARG A 584 7.08 -23.81 8.37
N GLU A 585 6.33 -24.72 7.77
CA GLU A 585 6.29 -24.88 6.31
C GLU A 585 5.58 -23.69 5.66
N THR A 586 4.44 -23.28 6.22
CA THR A 586 3.68 -22.10 5.76
C THR A 586 4.50 -20.82 5.89
N LEU A 587 5.26 -20.65 6.98
CA LEU A 587 6.16 -19.50 7.15
C LEU A 587 7.26 -19.49 6.09
N ALA A 588 7.91 -20.64 5.88
CA ALA A 588 8.97 -20.79 4.88
C ALA A 588 8.44 -20.53 3.45
N ALA A 589 7.24 -21.03 3.13
CA ALA A 589 6.58 -20.77 1.86
C ALA A 589 6.31 -19.26 1.67
N ALA A 590 5.80 -18.57 2.69
CA ALA A 590 5.54 -17.12 2.66
C ALA A 590 6.83 -16.32 2.44
N VAL A 591 7.95 -16.69 3.09
CA VAL A 591 9.25 -16.03 2.93
C VAL A 591 9.81 -16.20 1.53
N ARG A 592 9.66 -17.38 0.91
CA ARG A 592 10.10 -17.64 -0.47
C ARG A 592 9.21 -16.98 -1.52
N SER A 593 7.92 -16.86 -1.24
CA SER A 593 6.93 -16.32 -2.17
C SER A 593 7.06 -14.79 -2.28
N ARG A 594 7.28 -14.30 -3.48
CA ARG A 594 7.27 -12.86 -3.79
C ARG A 594 6.03 -12.53 -4.60
N THR A 595 5.35 -11.44 -4.24
CA THR A 595 4.23 -10.94 -5.03
C THR A 595 4.73 -10.52 -6.40
N GLN A 596 4.30 -11.22 -7.44
CA GLN A 596 4.58 -10.84 -8.83
C GLN A 596 3.36 -10.12 -9.39
N ARG A 597 3.56 -8.92 -9.91
CA ARG A 597 2.54 -8.15 -10.62
C ARG A 597 3.10 -7.72 -11.97
N HIS A 598 2.47 -8.23 -13.03
CA HIS A 598 2.90 -7.91 -14.38
C HIS A 598 2.46 -6.51 -14.76
N SER A 599 3.43 -5.70 -15.16
CA SER A 599 3.30 -4.31 -15.58
C SER A 599 4.42 -4.01 -16.58
N GLY A 600 4.20 -3.09 -17.49
CA GLY A 600 5.25 -2.51 -18.33
C GLY A 600 5.84 -1.23 -17.75
N LEU A 601 5.33 -0.77 -16.61
CA LEU A 601 5.66 0.55 -16.06
C LEU A 601 7.15 0.69 -15.70
N ALA A 602 7.70 -0.30 -14.99
CA ALA A 602 9.12 -0.25 -14.59
C ALA A 602 10.05 -0.08 -15.81
N GLU A 603 9.78 -0.84 -16.88
CA GLU A 603 10.53 -0.75 -18.12
C GLU A 603 10.42 0.64 -18.77
N LYS A 604 9.19 1.17 -18.88
CA LYS A 604 8.92 2.51 -19.42
C LYS A 604 9.54 3.64 -18.59
N LEU A 605 9.67 3.46 -17.29
CA LEU A 605 10.24 4.45 -16.37
C LEU A 605 11.77 4.46 -16.38
N HIS A 606 12.40 3.27 -16.54
CA HIS A 606 13.84 3.09 -16.42
C HIS A 606 14.53 2.92 -17.78
N SER A 607 13.77 2.81 -18.89
CA SER A 607 14.34 2.86 -20.23
C SER A 607 14.86 4.27 -20.54
N SER A 608 16.09 4.32 -21.04
CA SER A 608 16.79 5.54 -21.48
C SER A 608 16.08 6.26 -22.64
#